data_5e386a353a35644ef19bd515dad85a4b
#
_entry.id   5e386a353a35644ef19bd515dad85a4b
#
_cell.length_a   1.000
_cell.length_b   1.000
_cell.length_c   1.000
_cell.angle_alpha   90.00
_cell.angle_beta   90.00
_cell.angle_gamma   90.00
#
_symmetry.space_group_name_H-M   'P 1'
#
loop_
_entity.id
_entity.type
_entity.pdbx_description
1 polymer ?
#
loop_
_entity_poly.entity_id
_entity_poly.type
_entity_poly.pdbx_seq_one_letter_code
_entity_poly.pdbx_strand_id
1 'polypeptide(L)'
;MYNDLFEKDPYKAVPYFLYVIEKIIEVRQYESHYDICSDFAFYLYRPDPDNKEINEGNHIYDIVLYSIKHNIVDDNLKSRILCLLESKHSNLIAIGVFYLLYNIEKEYIRAFNLFIKNNFFRKTNASEILHYYSNELLSKLYPLLSNKEQKEINQAILSTTTLYYHWTYKDDYSEKKVYS
;
A
#
# COMPACT_ATOMS: atom_id res chain seq x y z
N MET A 1 7.80 2.94 -25.74
CA MET A 1 8.31 1.56 -25.46
C MET A 1 7.41 0.81 -24.46
N TYR A 2 7.15 1.31 -23.22
CA TYR A 2 6.31 0.59 -22.25
C TYR A 2 4.84 0.55 -22.68
N ASN A 3 4.28 1.66 -23.19
CA ASN A 3 2.92 1.70 -23.75
C ASN A 3 2.73 0.71 -24.88
N ASP A 4 3.67 0.67 -25.80
CA ASP A 4 3.59 -0.24 -26.97
C ASP A 4 3.55 -1.71 -26.52
N LEU A 5 4.30 -2.06 -25.43
CA LEU A 5 4.25 -3.41 -24.86
C LEU A 5 2.89 -3.69 -24.20
N PHE A 6 2.37 -2.71 -23.45
CA PHE A 6 1.09 -2.84 -22.78
C PHE A 6 -0.08 -2.91 -23.77
N GLU A 7 -0.11 -2.04 -24.77
CA GLU A 7 -1.15 -2.05 -25.82
C GLU A 7 -1.14 -3.33 -26.64
N LYS A 8 0.04 -3.91 -26.86
CA LYS A 8 0.19 -5.13 -27.65
C LYS A 8 -0.28 -6.38 -26.90
N ASP A 9 0.05 -6.53 -25.62
CA ASP A 9 -0.33 -7.68 -24.80
C ASP A 9 -0.28 -7.32 -23.32
N PRO A 10 -1.35 -6.74 -22.74
CA PRO A 10 -1.35 -6.30 -21.35
C PRO A 10 -1.14 -7.45 -20.37
N TYR A 11 -1.63 -8.65 -20.66
CA TYR A 11 -1.49 -9.81 -19.77
C TYR A 11 -0.06 -10.32 -19.64
N LYS A 12 0.81 -10.04 -20.64
CA LYS A 12 2.25 -10.31 -20.54
C LYS A 12 3.04 -9.12 -20.02
N ALA A 13 2.61 -7.91 -20.39
CA ALA A 13 3.32 -6.69 -20.00
C ALA A 13 3.23 -6.40 -18.51
N VAL A 14 2.04 -6.52 -17.90
CA VAL A 14 1.81 -6.17 -16.49
C VAL A 14 2.62 -7.04 -15.51
N PRO A 15 2.70 -8.37 -15.65
CA PRO A 15 3.58 -9.19 -14.83
C PRO A 15 5.07 -8.81 -14.94
N TYR A 16 5.51 -8.41 -16.13
CA TYR A 16 6.87 -7.93 -16.35
C TYR A 16 7.09 -6.57 -15.67
N PHE A 17 6.15 -5.65 -15.79
CA PHE A 17 6.24 -4.35 -15.13
C PHE A 17 6.25 -4.48 -13.60
N LEU A 18 5.44 -5.36 -13.06
CA LEU A 18 5.48 -5.65 -11.62
C LEU A 18 6.85 -6.17 -11.19
N TYR A 19 7.45 -7.07 -11.96
CA TYR A 19 8.80 -7.55 -11.71
C TYR A 19 9.84 -6.41 -11.74
N VAL A 20 9.74 -5.51 -12.71
CA VAL A 20 10.65 -4.35 -12.80
C VAL A 20 10.49 -3.43 -11.59
N ILE A 21 9.24 -3.17 -11.13
CA ILE A 21 8.97 -2.40 -9.92
C ILE A 21 9.64 -3.06 -8.70
N GLU A 22 9.46 -4.37 -8.51
CA GLU A 22 10.08 -5.11 -7.42
C GLU A 22 11.61 -4.94 -7.42
N LYS A 23 12.25 -5.03 -8.60
CA LYS A 23 13.69 -4.87 -8.73
C LYS A 23 14.18 -3.45 -8.47
N ILE A 24 13.45 -2.43 -8.92
CA ILE A 24 13.79 -1.03 -8.61
C ILE A 24 13.71 -0.78 -7.10
N ILE A 25 12.68 -1.29 -6.46
CA ILE A 25 12.43 -1.12 -5.03
C ILE A 25 13.52 -1.84 -4.21
N GLU A 26 13.86 -3.09 -4.54
CA GLU A 26 14.93 -3.84 -3.88
C GLU A 26 16.27 -3.08 -3.86
N VAL A 27 16.56 -2.28 -4.90
CA VAL A 27 17.82 -1.52 -5.01
C VAL A 27 17.78 -0.18 -4.27
N ARG A 28 16.58 0.40 -4.08
CA ARG A 28 16.39 1.76 -3.55
C ARG A 28 15.54 1.81 -2.28
N GLN A 29 15.68 0.81 -1.43
CA GLN A 29 14.93 0.73 -0.17
C GLN A 29 15.60 1.53 0.95
N TYR A 30 14.77 2.09 1.83
CA TYR A 30 15.18 2.68 3.09
C TYR A 30 14.39 2.03 4.23
N GLU A 31 15.08 1.68 5.31
CA GLU A 31 14.45 1.17 6.52
C GLU A 31 13.66 2.28 7.20
N SER A 32 12.46 1.98 7.65
CA SER A 32 11.64 2.87 8.44
C SER A 32 11.54 2.39 9.89
N HIS A 33 11.13 3.26 10.80
CA HIS A 33 10.86 2.92 12.21
C HIS A 33 9.70 1.93 12.42
N TYR A 34 9.01 1.54 11.35
CA TYR A 34 7.80 0.70 11.40
C TYR A 34 8.03 -0.73 10.88
N ASP A 35 9.27 -1.21 10.87
CA ASP A 35 9.64 -2.50 10.28
C ASP A 35 9.20 -2.65 8.81
N ILE A 36 9.11 -1.53 8.09
CA ILE A 36 8.82 -1.46 6.67
C ILE A 36 9.89 -0.63 5.99
N CYS A 37 10.37 -1.10 4.85
CA CYS A 37 11.26 -0.32 4.00
C CYS A 37 10.44 0.75 3.24
N SER A 38 10.88 2.00 3.34
CA SER A 38 10.35 3.10 2.54
C SER A 38 11.05 3.14 1.19
N ASP A 39 10.27 3.36 0.13
CA ASP A 39 10.77 3.34 -1.24
C ASP A 39 10.87 4.76 -1.78
N PHE A 40 12.06 5.31 -1.80
CA PHE A 40 12.29 6.66 -2.30
C PHE A 40 12.00 6.83 -3.80
N ALA A 41 12.00 5.74 -4.55
CA ALA A 41 11.78 5.80 -6.00
C ALA A 41 10.42 6.39 -6.39
N PHE A 42 9.41 6.29 -5.50
CA PHE A 42 8.03 6.74 -5.74
C PHE A 42 7.55 7.76 -4.70
N TYR A 43 8.46 8.29 -3.87
CA TYR A 43 8.13 9.12 -2.71
C TYR A 43 7.44 10.45 -3.07
N LEU A 44 7.81 11.05 -4.19
CA LEU A 44 7.30 12.37 -4.60
C LEU A 44 6.14 12.30 -5.60
N TYR A 45 5.66 11.12 -5.91
CA TYR A 45 4.67 10.93 -6.94
C TYR A 45 3.46 10.17 -6.43
N ARG A 46 2.29 10.77 -6.61
CA ARG A 46 1.03 10.09 -6.38
C ARG A 46 0.57 9.48 -7.70
N PRO A 47 0.59 8.15 -7.84
CA PRO A 47 0.17 7.51 -9.07
C PRO A 47 -1.27 7.89 -9.43
N ASP A 48 -1.48 8.18 -10.69
CA ASP A 48 -2.83 8.40 -11.23
C ASP A 48 -3.27 7.13 -11.97
N PRO A 49 -4.16 6.32 -11.35
CA PRO A 49 -4.63 5.08 -11.97
C PRO A 49 -5.56 5.31 -13.17
N ASP A 50 -5.91 6.54 -13.49
CA ASP A 50 -6.70 6.91 -14.68
C ASP A 50 -5.82 7.38 -15.83
N ASN A 51 -4.56 7.65 -15.55
CA ASN A 51 -3.63 8.12 -16.58
C ASN A 51 -3.14 6.95 -17.43
N LYS A 52 -3.56 6.94 -18.70
CA LYS A 52 -3.04 6.02 -19.71
C LYS A 52 -1.76 6.53 -20.35
N GLU A 53 -1.55 7.84 -20.30
CA GLU A 53 -0.43 8.48 -20.99
C GLU A 53 0.80 8.43 -20.09
N ILE A 54 1.81 7.82 -20.60
CA ILE A 54 3.09 7.66 -19.92
C ILE A 54 3.87 8.97 -20.07
N ASN A 55 3.83 9.78 -19.03
CA ASN A 55 4.78 10.87 -18.86
C ASN A 55 6.01 10.38 -18.06
N GLU A 56 7.15 10.95 -18.27
CA GLU A 56 8.46 10.47 -17.81
C GLU A 56 8.55 10.17 -16.30
N GLY A 57 8.93 8.98 -15.91
CA GLY A 57 9.44 8.64 -14.58
C GLY A 57 8.74 7.52 -13.78
N ASN A 58 7.41 7.45 -13.64
CA ASN A 58 6.74 6.46 -12.79
C ASN A 58 5.69 5.59 -13.51
N HIS A 59 5.74 5.56 -14.77
CA HIS A 59 4.75 5.00 -15.70
C HIS A 59 4.41 3.54 -15.51
N ILE A 60 5.41 2.73 -15.14
CA ILE A 60 5.22 1.30 -14.97
C ILE A 60 4.29 1.04 -13.78
N TYR A 61 4.42 1.86 -12.72
CA TYR A 61 3.57 1.76 -11.55
C TYR A 61 2.13 2.12 -11.89
N ASP A 62 1.92 3.21 -12.64
CA ASP A 62 0.60 3.64 -13.10
C ASP A 62 -0.08 2.59 -13.97
N ILE A 63 0.67 1.96 -14.89
CA ILE A 63 0.14 0.89 -15.73
C ILE A 63 -0.32 -0.31 -14.89
N VAL A 64 0.44 -0.68 -13.85
CA VAL A 64 0.04 -1.77 -12.94
C VAL A 64 -1.24 -1.40 -12.20
N LEU A 65 -1.35 -0.19 -11.66
CA LEU A 65 -2.56 0.28 -10.97
C LEU A 65 -3.75 0.39 -11.93
N TYR A 66 -3.54 0.94 -13.12
CA TYR A 66 -4.55 0.98 -14.18
C TYR A 66 -5.09 -0.42 -14.50
N SER A 67 -4.20 -1.39 -14.64
CA SER A 67 -4.59 -2.77 -14.95
C SER A 67 -5.42 -3.41 -13.84
N ILE A 68 -5.09 -3.14 -12.58
CA ILE A 68 -5.89 -3.56 -11.43
C ILE A 68 -7.28 -2.92 -11.47
N LYS A 69 -7.35 -1.62 -11.67
CA LYS A 69 -8.61 -0.85 -11.69
C LYS A 69 -9.54 -1.32 -12.80
N HIS A 70 -8.99 -1.66 -13.97
CA HIS A 70 -9.75 -2.11 -15.14
C HIS A 70 -9.88 -3.62 -15.26
N ASN A 71 -9.51 -4.36 -14.19
CA ASN A 71 -9.62 -5.81 -14.12
C ASN A 71 -8.82 -6.55 -15.22
N ILE A 72 -7.69 -5.98 -15.65
CA ILE A 72 -6.73 -6.59 -16.57
C ILE A 72 -5.73 -7.41 -15.73
N VAL A 73 -6.24 -8.35 -14.95
CA VAL A 73 -5.47 -9.15 -13.99
C VAL A 73 -5.97 -10.58 -14.07
N ASP A 74 -5.11 -11.52 -14.49
CA ASP A 74 -5.41 -12.94 -14.44
C ASP A 74 -5.17 -13.52 -13.03
N ASP A 75 -5.54 -14.79 -12.82
CA ASP A 75 -5.44 -15.44 -11.50
C ASP A 75 -3.99 -15.56 -11.00
N ASN A 76 -3.00 -15.70 -11.89
CA ASN A 76 -1.59 -15.75 -11.52
C ASN A 76 -1.11 -14.39 -11.03
N LEU A 77 -1.40 -13.34 -11.79
CA LEU A 77 -1.06 -11.96 -11.42
C LEU A 77 -1.80 -11.55 -10.15
N LYS A 78 -3.08 -11.89 -10.00
CA LYS A 78 -3.86 -11.71 -8.78
C LYS A 78 -3.14 -12.31 -7.58
N SER A 79 -2.77 -13.59 -7.67
CA SER A 79 -2.09 -14.29 -6.58
C SER A 79 -0.78 -13.62 -6.20
N ARG A 80 -0.01 -13.18 -7.19
CA ARG A 80 1.24 -12.45 -7.00
C ARG A 80 1.01 -11.08 -6.33
N ILE A 81 0.04 -10.30 -6.81
CA ILE A 81 -0.31 -9.01 -6.20
C ILE A 81 -0.73 -9.18 -4.74
N LEU A 82 -1.51 -10.21 -4.42
CA LEU A 82 -1.91 -10.48 -3.05
C LEU A 82 -0.74 -10.88 -2.14
N CYS A 83 0.30 -11.53 -2.67
CA CYS A 83 1.53 -11.79 -1.91
C CYS A 83 2.30 -10.51 -1.55
N LEU A 84 2.12 -9.41 -2.30
CA LEU A 84 2.76 -8.13 -1.98
C LEU A 84 2.29 -7.52 -0.65
N LEU A 85 1.12 -7.92 -0.14
CA LEU A 85 0.63 -7.49 1.18
C LEU A 85 1.55 -7.93 2.33
N GLU A 86 2.35 -8.98 2.12
CA GLU A 86 3.35 -9.49 3.08
C GLU A 86 4.75 -8.91 2.83
N SER A 87 4.89 -8.00 1.88
CA SER A 87 6.18 -7.35 1.58
C SER A 87 6.66 -6.50 2.74
N LYS A 88 7.97 -6.25 2.77
CA LYS A 88 8.60 -5.23 3.64
C LYS A 88 8.60 -3.84 2.99
N HIS A 89 8.25 -3.73 1.73
CA HIS A 89 8.33 -2.48 0.95
C HIS A 89 6.97 -1.82 0.84
N SER A 90 6.87 -0.60 1.34
CA SER A 90 5.61 0.15 1.44
C SER A 90 4.89 0.32 0.10
N ASN A 91 5.62 0.58 -0.99
CA ASN A 91 5.01 0.74 -2.31
C ASN A 91 4.53 -0.58 -2.92
N LEU A 92 5.14 -1.71 -2.59
CA LEU A 92 4.62 -3.02 -2.99
C LEU A 92 3.35 -3.37 -2.20
N ILE A 93 3.35 -3.11 -0.88
CA ILE A 93 2.14 -3.26 -0.06
C ILE A 93 1.01 -2.39 -0.61
N ALA A 94 1.32 -1.15 -1.04
CA ALA A 94 0.33 -0.22 -1.60
C ALA A 94 -0.34 -0.78 -2.88
N ILE A 95 0.39 -1.50 -3.75
CA ILE A 95 -0.20 -2.20 -4.90
C ILE A 95 -1.21 -3.27 -4.44
N GLY A 96 -0.85 -4.06 -3.44
CA GLY A 96 -1.74 -5.06 -2.85
C GLY A 96 -2.99 -4.44 -2.22
N VAL A 97 -2.83 -3.33 -1.47
CA VAL A 97 -3.93 -2.57 -0.88
C VAL A 97 -4.84 -1.99 -1.98
N PHE A 98 -4.25 -1.45 -3.05
CA PHE A 98 -5.00 -0.95 -4.19
C PHE A 98 -5.82 -2.06 -4.87
N TYR A 99 -5.28 -3.27 -4.98
CA TYR A 99 -6.04 -4.40 -5.48
C TYR A 99 -7.26 -4.72 -4.59
N LEU A 100 -7.09 -4.75 -3.25
CA LEU A 100 -8.20 -4.95 -2.32
C LEU A 100 -9.26 -3.85 -2.45
N LEU A 101 -8.83 -2.60 -2.63
CA LEU A 101 -9.71 -1.44 -2.80
C LEU A 101 -10.66 -1.58 -4.00
N TYR A 102 -10.18 -2.10 -5.12
CA TYR A 102 -10.97 -2.29 -6.34
C TYR A 102 -11.69 -3.65 -6.41
N ASN A 103 -11.42 -4.54 -5.47
CA ASN A 103 -12.04 -5.87 -5.37
C ASN A 103 -12.69 -6.13 -4.01
N ILE A 104 -13.08 -5.06 -3.30
CA ILE A 104 -13.50 -5.12 -1.90
C ILE A 104 -14.68 -6.07 -1.67
N GLU A 105 -15.64 -6.15 -2.58
CA GLU A 105 -16.80 -7.03 -2.46
C GLU A 105 -16.42 -8.52 -2.41
N LYS A 106 -15.35 -8.89 -3.12
CA LYS A 106 -14.85 -10.28 -3.18
C LYS A 106 -13.78 -10.56 -2.11
N GLU A 107 -13.06 -9.55 -1.68
CA GLU A 107 -11.87 -9.66 -0.83
C GLU A 107 -12.05 -9.01 0.55
N TYR A 108 -13.30 -8.71 0.96
CA TYR A 108 -13.56 -7.96 2.20
C TYR A 108 -12.98 -8.64 3.45
N ILE A 109 -13.04 -9.98 3.54
CA ILE A 109 -12.46 -10.74 4.65
C ILE A 109 -10.95 -10.54 4.71
N ARG A 110 -10.29 -10.52 3.54
CA ARG A 110 -8.85 -10.31 3.47
C ARG A 110 -8.48 -8.88 3.83
N ALA A 111 -9.24 -7.90 3.36
CA ALA A 111 -9.07 -6.50 3.74
C ALA A 111 -9.29 -6.29 5.25
N PHE A 112 -10.32 -6.88 5.84
CA PHE A 112 -10.54 -6.84 7.28
C PHE A 112 -9.36 -7.45 8.05
N ASN A 113 -8.93 -8.67 7.67
CA ASN A 113 -7.80 -9.33 8.29
C ASN A 113 -6.49 -8.53 8.18
N LEU A 114 -6.29 -7.79 7.08
CA LEU A 114 -5.13 -6.91 6.92
C LEU A 114 -5.10 -5.83 7.98
N PHE A 115 -6.24 -5.17 8.26
CA PHE A 115 -6.32 -4.08 9.22
C PHE A 115 -6.20 -4.53 10.67
N ILE A 116 -6.73 -5.69 11.04
CA ILE A 116 -6.68 -6.20 12.42
C ILE A 116 -5.41 -6.99 12.74
N LYS A 117 -4.77 -7.61 11.72
CA LYS A 117 -3.51 -8.33 11.87
C LYS A 117 -2.33 -7.36 11.69
N ASN A 118 -1.26 -7.61 12.43
CA ASN A 118 0.06 -7.02 12.19
C ASN A 118 0.20 -5.51 12.45
N ASN A 119 -0.65 -4.86 13.24
CA ASN A 119 -0.57 -3.41 13.47
C ASN A 119 -0.48 -2.61 12.16
N PHE A 120 -1.28 -2.98 11.18
CA PHE A 120 -1.19 -2.43 9.83
C PHE A 120 -1.36 -0.91 9.80
N PHE A 121 -2.22 -0.34 10.66
CA PHE A 121 -2.38 1.11 10.80
C PHE A 121 -1.07 1.82 11.17
N ARG A 122 -0.18 1.17 11.93
CA ARG A 122 1.15 1.70 12.21
C ARG A 122 2.04 1.69 10.96
N LYS A 123 1.91 0.64 10.16
CA LYS A 123 2.69 0.48 8.93
C LYS A 123 2.32 1.49 7.85
N THR A 124 1.06 1.94 7.79
CA THR A 124 0.59 2.90 6.77
C THR A 124 1.33 4.25 6.84
N ASN A 125 1.90 4.60 7.98
CA ASN A 125 2.68 5.84 8.12
C ASN A 125 4.05 5.80 7.45
N ALA A 126 4.50 4.65 6.94
CA ALA A 126 5.78 4.52 6.27
C ALA A 126 5.83 5.12 4.85
N SER A 127 4.68 5.37 4.23
CA SER A 127 4.58 5.89 2.87
C SER A 127 3.25 6.59 2.65
N GLU A 128 3.28 7.78 2.02
CA GLU A 128 2.06 8.53 1.67
C GLU A 128 1.12 7.74 0.77
N ILE A 129 1.66 6.99 -0.18
CA ILE A 129 0.87 6.15 -1.11
C ILE A 129 0.16 5.05 -0.34
N LEU A 130 0.87 4.35 0.54
CA LEU A 130 0.30 3.30 1.37
C LEU A 130 -0.76 3.86 2.30
N HIS A 131 -0.49 5.00 2.93
CA HIS A 131 -1.44 5.69 3.80
C HIS A 131 -2.71 6.06 3.05
N TYR A 132 -2.57 6.68 1.88
CA TYR A 132 -3.70 7.11 1.07
C TYR A 132 -4.60 5.95 0.67
N TYR A 133 -4.05 4.91 0.04
CA TYR A 133 -4.86 3.77 -0.39
C TYR A 133 -5.44 2.96 0.77
N SER A 134 -4.76 2.93 1.91
CA SER A 134 -5.29 2.29 3.12
C SER A 134 -6.49 3.02 3.68
N ASN A 135 -6.49 4.35 3.68
CA ASN A 135 -7.63 5.16 4.10
C ASN A 135 -8.83 4.99 3.14
N GLU A 136 -8.58 4.98 1.84
CA GLU A 136 -9.62 4.72 0.84
C GLU A 136 -10.21 3.31 0.99
N LEU A 137 -9.35 2.31 1.21
CA LEU A 137 -9.80 0.94 1.44
C LEU A 137 -10.64 0.84 2.72
N LEU A 138 -10.19 1.48 3.81
CA LEU A 138 -10.92 1.48 5.07
C LEU A 138 -12.30 2.14 4.94
N SER A 139 -12.37 3.26 4.22
CA SER A 139 -13.64 3.99 4.00
C SER A 139 -14.68 3.15 3.27
N LYS A 140 -14.25 2.32 2.32
CA LYS A 140 -15.13 1.39 1.60
C LYS A 140 -15.42 0.11 2.38
N LEU A 141 -14.47 -0.37 3.15
CA LEU A 141 -14.59 -1.60 3.94
C LEU A 141 -15.56 -1.41 5.12
N TYR A 142 -15.43 -0.30 5.85
CA TYR A 142 -16.10 -0.09 7.13
C TYR A 142 -17.62 -0.27 7.07
N PRO A 143 -18.34 0.24 6.04
CA PRO A 143 -19.78 0.01 5.90
C PRO A 143 -20.19 -1.45 5.64
N LEU A 144 -19.26 -2.28 5.15
CA LEU A 144 -19.52 -3.69 4.85
C LEU A 144 -19.38 -4.59 6.08
N LEU A 145 -18.77 -4.09 7.15
CA LEU A 145 -18.46 -4.84 8.35
C LEU A 145 -19.65 -4.95 9.30
N SER A 146 -19.76 -6.08 9.98
CA SER A 146 -20.68 -6.24 11.10
C SER A 146 -20.27 -5.35 12.27
N ASN A 147 -21.19 -5.07 13.19
CA ASN A 147 -20.93 -4.28 14.40
C ASN A 147 -19.76 -4.81 15.26
N LYS A 148 -19.54 -6.14 15.24
CA LYS A 148 -18.42 -6.77 15.93
C LYS A 148 -17.10 -6.45 15.25
N GLU A 149 -17.02 -6.62 13.95
CA GLU A 149 -15.82 -6.34 13.14
C GLU A 149 -15.46 -4.84 13.17
N GLN A 150 -16.46 -3.94 13.12
CA GLN A 150 -16.25 -2.50 13.31
C GLN A 150 -15.60 -2.17 14.65
N LYS A 151 -16.04 -2.84 15.74
CA LYS A 151 -15.40 -2.68 17.05
C LYS A 151 -13.96 -3.16 17.06
N GLU A 152 -13.65 -4.27 16.38
CA GLU A 152 -12.28 -4.78 16.26
C GLU A 152 -11.38 -3.80 15.49
N ILE A 153 -11.85 -3.24 14.37
CA ILE A 153 -11.14 -2.18 13.64
C ILE A 153 -10.90 -0.96 14.52
N ASN A 154 -11.93 -0.48 15.21
CA ASN A 154 -11.80 0.69 16.09
C ASN A 154 -10.79 0.45 17.21
N GLN A 155 -10.74 -0.75 17.78
CA GLN A 155 -9.73 -1.13 18.77
C GLN A 155 -8.32 -1.14 18.18
N ALA A 156 -8.15 -1.65 16.94
CA ALA A 156 -6.88 -1.64 16.25
C ALA A 156 -6.38 -0.21 15.99
N ILE A 157 -7.26 0.70 15.55
CA ILE A 157 -6.95 2.13 15.35
C ILE A 157 -6.52 2.78 16.68
N LEU A 158 -7.33 2.60 17.74
CA LEU A 158 -7.06 3.19 19.05
C LEU A 158 -5.74 2.70 19.64
N SER A 159 -5.43 1.41 19.51
CA SER A 159 -4.16 0.85 19.99
C SER A 159 -2.95 1.48 19.28
N THR A 160 -3.09 1.77 17.98
CA THR A 160 -2.04 2.42 17.20
C THR A 160 -1.85 3.88 17.59
N THR A 161 -2.94 4.62 17.79
CA THR A 161 -2.91 6.03 18.18
C THR A 161 -2.27 6.19 19.56
N THR A 162 -2.58 5.30 20.50
CA THR A 162 -2.00 5.34 21.85
C THR A 162 -0.49 5.11 21.84
N LEU A 163 -0.01 4.20 20.98
CA LEU A 163 1.43 3.97 20.82
C LEU A 163 2.13 5.19 20.20
N TYR A 164 1.54 5.81 19.18
CA TYR A 164 2.09 7.02 18.55
C TYR A 164 2.21 8.18 19.54
N TYR A 165 1.19 8.40 20.36
CA TYR A 165 1.20 9.42 21.41
C TYR A 165 2.30 9.17 22.45
N HIS A 166 2.52 7.91 22.82
CA HIS A 166 3.54 7.54 23.79
C HIS A 166 4.98 7.76 23.27
N TRP A 167 5.21 7.59 21.98
CA TRP A 167 6.54 7.79 21.38
C TRP A 167 6.87 9.27 21.16
N THR A 168 5.96 10.05 20.59
CA THR A 168 6.19 11.47 20.33
C THR A 168 6.35 12.29 21.61
N TYR A 169 5.62 11.96 22.68
CA TYR A 169 5.73 12.68 23.94
C TYR A 169 6.90 12.20 24.84
N LYS A 170 7.33 10.96 24.75
CA LYS A 170 8.50 10.49 25.51
C LYS A 170 9.81 11.08 24.95
N ASP A 171 9.94 11.18 23.66
CA ASP A 171 11.14 11.74 23.05
C ASP A 171 11.26 13.27 23.32
N ASP A 172 10.16 14.01 23.24
CA ASP A 172 10.14 15.43 23.63
C ASP A 172 10.46 15.66 25.13
N TYR A 173 10.08 14.74 26.01
CA TYR A 173 10.37 14.85 27.44
C TYR A 173 11.80 14.44 27.81
N SER A 174 12.42 13.54 27.04
CA SER A 174 13.82 13.16 27.27
C SER A 174 14.80 14.23 26.80
N GLU A 175 14.50 14.92 25.71
CA GLU A 175 15.33 16.01 25.22
C GLU A 175 15.24 17.27 26.13
N LYS A 176 14.09 17.58 26.71
CA LYS A 176 13.95 18.71 27.66
C LYS A 176 14.67 18.50 28.97
N LYS A 177 15.01 17.27 29.35
CA LYS A 177 15.81 17.00 30.57
C LYS A 177 17.32 17.12 30.37
N VAL A 178 17.78 17.22 29.12
CA VAL A 178 19.23 17.36 28.82
C VAL A 178 19.65 18.84 28.77
N TYR A 179 18.72 19.79 28.71
CA TYR A 179 18.99 21.24 28.65
C TYR A 179 18.52 22.02 29.90
N SER A 180 18.26 21.34 30.99
CA SER A 180 18.05 21.95 32.33
C SER A 180 19.11 21.39 33.29
#